data_c6f1651ccfa4f824f7494708be2a7155
#
_entry.id   c6f1651ccfa4f824f7494708be2a7155
#
_cell.length_a   1.000
_cell.length_b   1.000
_cell.length_c   1.000
_cell.angle_alpha   90.00
_cell.angle_beta   90.00
_cell.angle_gamma   90.00
#
_symmetry.space_group_name_H-M   'P 1'
#
loop_
_entity.id
_entity.type
_entity.pdbx_description
1 polymer ?
#
loop_
_entity_poly.entity_id
_entity_poly.type
_entity_poly.pdbx_seq_one_letter_code
_entity_poly.pdbx_strand_id
1 'polypeptide(L)'
;MSKKNVCVLIADGTEEMEAVIVVDVLRRAGIGTFLAGVGEGRLVTTSRGVRIAPDGVWDPAEGMRFDALVVPGGVGGTQAMREDASVQQGIRDFLAAGKLVAAICAGPTVLQAAGVLAGKTYTSHPNSRAELTVGTWVDEPVVRDGQFLTSQAPGTAFAFALALVETLDSAETARKVAAGMHYKG
;
A
#
# COMPACT_ATOMS: atom_id res chain seq x y z
N MET A 1 -14.58 -16.72 9.88
CA MET A 1 -14.01 -16.31 8.57
C MET A 1 -12.53 -16.63 8.56
N SER A 2 -11.93 -17.01 7.42
CA SER A 2 -10.48 -17.20 7.34
C SER A 2 -9.76 -15.86 7.58
N LYS A 3 -8.65 -15.92 8.31
CA LYS A 3 -7.86 -14.72 8.64
C LYS A 3 -7.30 -14.13 7.34
N LYS A 4 -7.53 -12.86 7.09
CA LYS A 4 -7.01 -12.14 5.93
C LYS A 4 -5.51 -11.92 6.03
N ASN A 5 -4.83 -11.92 4.88
CA ASN A 5 -3.39 -11.68 4.77
C ASN A 5 -3.10 -10.58 3.75
N VAL A 6 -2.15 -9.71 4.07
CA VAL A 6 -1.77 -8.55 3.27
C VAL A 6 -0.28 -8.58 2.97
N CYS A 7 0.10 -8.34 1.73
CA CYS A 7 1.46 -8.07 1.32
C CYS A 7 1.68 -6.56 1.25
N VAL A 8 2.69 -6.06 1.93
CA VAL A 8 3.13 -4.65 1.87
C VAL A 8 4.49 -4.62 1.20
N LEU A 9 4.62 -3.91 0.08
CA LEU A 9 5.89 -3.79 -0.63
C LEU A 9 6.79 -2.75 0.05
N ILE A 10 8.10 -2.99 -0.01
CA ILE A 10 9.12 -2.02 0.41
C ILE A 10 10.37 -2.15 -0.48
N ALA A 11 10.94 -1.02 -0.89
CA ALA A 11 12.20 -0.94 -1.65
C ALA A 11 13.06 0.19 -1.09
N ASP A 12 14.32 0.27 -1.49
CA ASP A 12 15.18 1.40 -1.13
C ASP A 12 14.53 2.72 -1.53
N GLY A 13 14.50 3.68 -0.60
CA GLY A 13 13.83 4.96 -0.77
C GLY A 13 12.32 4.97 -0.57
N THR A 14 11.70 3.87 -0.10
CA THR A 14 10.29 3.86 0.36
C THR A 14 10.13 4.77 1.57
N GLU A 15 8.97 5.44 1.67
CA GLU A 15 8.60 6.25 2.85
C GLU A 15 8.30 5.31 4.04
N GLU A 16 9.14 5.37 5.05
CA GLU A 16 9.10 4.47 6.21
C GLU A 16 7.82 4.56 7.02
N MET A 17 7.29 5.76 7.23
CA MET A 17 6.06 5.94 8.01
C MET A 17 4.88 5.23 7.32
N GLU A 18 4.80 5.32 6.01
CA GLU A 18 3.71 4.72 5.24
C GLU A 18 3.76 3.19 5.28
N ALA A 19 4.94 2.60 5.18
CA ALA A 19 5.11 1.16 5.28
C ALA A 19 4.88 0.66 6.72
N VAL A 20 5.54 1.26 7.71
CA VAL A 20 5.53 0.79 9.11
C VAL A 20 4.16 1.00 9.76
N ILE A 21 3.51 2.16 9.55
CA ILE A 21 2.16 2.42 10.09
C ILE A 21 1.16 1.38 9.54
N VAL A 22 1.19 1.11 8.24
CA VAL A 22 0.30 0.09 7.65
C VAL A 22 0.54 -1.28 8.25
N VAL A 23 1.80 -1.72 8.34
CA VAL A 23 2.15 -3.02 8.92
C VAL A 23 1.71 -3.12 10.38
N ASP A 24 1.99 -2.10 11.21
CA ASP A 24 1.64 -2.11 12.64
C ASP A 24 0.11 -2.15 12.84
N VAL A 25 -0.63 -1.28 12.15
CA VAL A 25 -2.09 -1.18 12.27
C VAL A 25 -2.78 -2.48 11.84
N LEU A 26 -2.36 -3.09 10.72
CA LEU A 26 -2.90 -4.37 10.26
C LEU A 26 -2.60 -5.50 11.24
N ARG A 27 -1.37 -5.56 11.77
CA ARG A 27 -1.00 -6.56 12.79
C ARG A 27 -1.79 -6.39 14.09
N ARG A 28 -2.07 -5.16 14.53
CA ARG A 28 -2.97 -4.88 15.68
C ARG A 28 -4.39 -5.36 15.43
N ALA A 29 -4.88 -5.27 14.20
CA ALA A 29 -6.19 -5.81 13.81
C ALA A 29 -6.23 -7.35 13.74
N GLY A 30 -5.08 -8.01 13.94
CA GLY A 30 -4.97 -9.46 13.78
C GLY A 30 -4.92 -9.92 12.32
N ILE A 31 -4.79 -8.99 11.36
CA ILE A 31 -4.61 -9.30 9.94
C ILE A 31 -3.17 -9.75 9.72
N GLY A 32 -2.97 -10.89 9.06
CA GLY A 32 -1.65 -11.37 8.68
C GLY A 32 -0.97 -10.38 7.74
N THR A 33 0.27 -9.98 8.03
CA THR A 33 0.94 -8.94 7.24
C THR A 33 2.37 -9.36 6.95
N PHE A 34 2.73 -9.37 5.68
CA PHE A 34 4.06 -9.70 5.18
C PHE A 34 4.66 -8.46 4.51
N LEU A 35 5.75 -7.96 5.07
CA LEU A 35 6.53 -6.87 4.48
C LEU A 35 7.51 -7.46 3.47
N ALA A 36 7.29 -7.24 2.18
CA ALA A 36 8.02 -7.84 1.08
C ALA A 36 9.03 -6.84 0.48
N GLY A 37 10.31 -7.17 0.54
CA GLY A 37 11.37 -6.39 -0.08
C GLY A 37 11.41 -6.58 -1.59
N VAL A 38 11.34 -5.51 -2.36
CA VAL A 38 11.51 -5.53 -3.82
C VAL A 38 13.00 -5.43 -4.16
N GLY A 39 13.43 -6.15 -5.18
CA GLY A 39 14.84 -6.28 -5.55
C GLY A 39 15.58 -7.30 -4.68
N GLU A 40 16.79 -7.00 -4.22
CA GLU A 40 17.55 -7.91 -3.34
C GLU A 40 16.94 -8.07 -1.94
N GLY A 41 16.14 -7.12 -1.49
CA GLY A 41 15.15 -7.16 -0.43
C GLY A 41 15.57 -7.58 0.97
N ARG A 42 16.89 -7.70 1.28
CA ARG A 42 17.35 -8.20 2.58
C ARG A 42 17.40 -7.14 3.67
N LEU A 43 17.71 -5.91 3.29
CA LEU A 43 17.76 -4.75 4.16
C LEU A 43 17.48 -3.52 3.32
N VAL A 44 16.42 -2.81 3.63
CA VAL A 44 15.98 -1.63 2.88
C VAL A 44 16.41 -0.36 3.62
N THR A 45 17.02 0.57 2.91
CA THR A 45 17.29 1.92 3.39
C THR A 45 16.19 2.85 2.88
N THR A 46 15.36 3.34 3.78
CA THR A 46 14.16 4.10 3.45
C THR A 46 14.46 5.57 3.13
N SER A 47 13.42 6.35 2.79
CA SER A 47 13.55 7.74 2.29
C SER A 47 14.24 8.70 3.26
N ARG A 48 14.17 8.45 4.57
CA ARG A 48 14.82 9.25 5.63
C ARG A 48 15.96 8.50 6.31
N GLY A 49 16.45 7.43 5.69
CA GLY A 49 17.62 6.70 6.14
C GLY A 49 17.37 5.68 7.24
N VAL A 50 16.12 5.41 7.60
CA VAL A 50 15.78 4.29 8.50
C VAL A 50 16.06 2.98 7.78
N ARG A 51 16.70 2.04 8.47
CA ARG A 51 17.01 0.73 7.92
C ARG A 51 16.02 -0.30 8.41
N ILE A 52 15.34 -0.96 7.50
CA ILE A 52 14.27 -1.92 7.77
C ILE A 52 14.62 -3.27 7.15
N ALA A 53 14.56 -4.33 7.95
CA ALA A 53 14.62 -5.71 7.47
C ALA A 53 13.20 -6.16 7.13
N PRO A 54 12.87 -6.43 5.85
CA PRO A 54 11.59 -7.02 5.47
C PRO A 54 11.42 -8.43 6.02
N ASP A 55 10.18 -8.93 6.03
CA ASP A 55 9.89 -10.32 6.42
C ASP A 55 10.41 -11.31 5.35
N GLY A 56 10.60 -10.86 4.10
CA GLY A 56 11.18 -11.65 3.01
C GLY A 56 11.23 -10.83 1.71
N VAL A 57 11.58 -11.50 0.61
CA VAL A 57 11.66 -10.87 -0.73
C VAL A 57 10.31 -10.98 -1.42
N TRP A 58 9.97 -9.96 -2.24
CA TRP A 58 8.80 -10.00 -3.11
C TRP A 58 8.93 -11.11 -4.15
N ASP A 59 7.96 -12.01 -4.16
CA ASP A 59 7.79 -13.05 -5.18
C ASP A 59 6.34 -13.01 -5.68
N PRO A 60 6.08 -12.67 -6.95
CA PRO A 60 4.73 -12.63 -7.49
C PRO A 60 4.03 -14.00 -7.47
N ALA A 61 4.77 -15.11 -7.57
CA ALA A 61 4.20 -16.45 -7.48
C ALA A 61 3.61 -16.73 -6.08
N GLU A 62 4.26 -16.23 -5.03
CA GLU A 62 3.79 -16.28 -3.64
C GLU A 62 2.74 -15.18 -3.35
N GLY A 63 2.72 -14.12 -4.15
CA GLY A 63 1.82 -12.97 -3.99
C GLY A 63 0.35 -13.38 -3.94
N MET A 64 -0.04 -14.37 -4.73
CA MET A 64 -1.42 -14.82 -4.84
C MET A 64 -2.01 -15.46 -3.57
N ARG A 65 -1.21 -15.75 -2.55
CA ARG A 65 -1.70 -16.20 -1.23
C ARG A 65 -2.27 -15.05 -0.37
N PHE A 66 -1.99 -13.80 -0.72
CA PHE A 66 -2.49 -12.63 0.01
C PHE A 66 -3.85 -12.17 -0.52
N ASP A 67 -4.63 -11.50 0.31
CA ASP A 67 -5.95 -10.93 -0.01
C ASP A 67 -5.84 -9.48 -0.50
N ALA A 68 -4.75 -8.81 -0.17
CA ALA A 68 -4.46 -7.44 -0.59
C ALA A 68 -2.96 -7.21 -0.82
N LEU A 69 -2.67 -6.28 -1.74
CA LEU A 69 -1.34 -5.75 -2.00
C LEU A 69 -1.31 -4.26 -1.67
N VAL A 70 -0.31 -3.82 -0.91
CA VAL A 70 -0.12 -2.41 -0.54
C VAL A 70 1.19 -1.88 -1.11
N VAL A 71 1.10 -0.74 -1.79
CA VAL A 71 2.20 -0.02 -2.41
C VAL A 71 2.40 1.31 -1.68
N PRO A 72 3.38 1.42 -0.76
CA PRO A 72 3.75 2.67 -0.13
C PRO A 72 4.40 3.65 -1.11
N GLY A 73 4.55 4.88 -0.66
CA GLY A 73 5.25 5.92 -1.42
C GLY A 73 6.75 5.99 -1.16
N GLY A 74 7.27 7.21 -1.30
CA GLY A 74 8.70 7.48 -1.35
C GLY A 74 9.21 7.48 -2.79
N VAL A 75 9.93 8.54 -3.18
CA VAL A 75 10.34 8.74 -4.59
C VAL A 75 11.21 7.59 -5.09
N GLY A 76 12.22 7.19 -4.32
CA GLY A 76 13.12 6.08 -4.70
C GLY A 76 12.39 4.75 -4.73
N GLY A 77 11.59 4.45 -3.69
CA GLY A 77 10.85 3.20 -3.60
C GLY A 77 9.84 3.02 -4.72
N THR A 78 9.07 4.06 -5.04
CA THR A 78 8.11 4.00 -6.15
C THR A 78 8.78 3.95 -7.52
N GLN A 79 9.97 4.57 -7.68
CA GLN A 79 10.74 4.42 -8.91
C GLN A 79 11.17 2.96 -9.10
N ALA A 80 11.77 2.33 -8.09
CA ALA A 80 12.17 0.92 -8.15
C ALA A 80 10.97 0.00 -8.45
N MET A 81 9.82 0.23 -7.79
CA MET A 81 8.60 -0.56 -8.03
C MET A 81 7.98 -0.34 -9.42
N ARG A 82 8.09 0.87 -9.98
CA ARG A 82 7.63 1.16 -11.36
C ARG A 82 8.47 0.47 -12.42
N GLU A 83 9.77 0.30 -12.16
CA GLU A 83 10.72 -0.34 -13.07
C GLU A 83 10.71 -1.88 -12.94
N ASP A 84 10.14 -2.42 -11.87
CA ASP A 84 10.06 -3.86 -11.64
C ASP A 84 8.83 -4.49 -12.31
N ALA A 85 9.08 -5.26 -13.36
CA ALA A 85 8.03 -5.94 -14.13
C ALA A 85 7.23 -6.94 -13.28
N SER A 86 7.83 -7.54 -12.26
CA SER A 86 7.17 -8.49 -11.36
C SER A 86 6.17 -7.80 -10.43
N VAL A 87 6.47 -6.57 -9.98
CA VAL A 87 5.54 -5.74 -9.21
C VAL A 87 4.36 -5.33 -10.07
N GLN A 88 4.61 -4.86 -11.28
CA GLN A 88 3.54 -4.48 -12.20
C GLN A 88 2.62 -5.68 -12.53
N GLN A 89 3.20 -6.84 -12.79
CA GLN A 89 2.43 -8.06 -13.05
C GLN A 89 1.63 -8.47 -11.82
N GLY A 90 2.23 -8.47 -10.64
CA GLY A 90 1.54 -8.78 -9.38
C GLY A 90 0.32 -7.87 -9.16
N ILE A 91 0.43 -6.56 -9.41
CA ILE A 91 -0.70 -5.63 -9.31
C ILE A 91 -1.84 -6.06 -10.25
N ARG A 92 -1.54 -6.39 -11.51
CA ARG A 92 -2.54 -6.88 -12.48
C ARG A 92 -3.19 -8.18 -12.03
N ASP A 93 -2.40 -9.12 -11.51
CA ASP A 93 -2.88 -10.44 -11.07
C ASP A 93 -3.81 -10.32 -9.85
N PHE A 94 -3.48 -9.45 -8.88
CA PHE A 94 -4.37 -9.18 -7.74
C PHE A 94 -5.72 -8.65 -8.21
N LEU A 95 -5.75 -7.69 -9.12
CA LEU A 95 -6.98 -7.11 -9.66
C LEU A 95 -7.77 -8.13 -10.47
N ALA A 96 -7.12 -8.93 -11.31
CA ALA A 96 -7.75 -9.99 -12.09
C ALA A 96 -8.40 -11.06 -11.20
N ALA A 97 -7.81 -11.31 -10.01
CA ALA A 97 -8.35 -12.23 -9.01
C ALA A 97 -9.42 -11.62 -8.09
N GLY A 98 -9.87 -10.39 -8.34
CA GLY A 98 -10.88 -9.71 -7.50
C GLY A 98 -10.35 -9.20 -6.17
N LYS A 99 -9.01 -9.13 -5.97
CA LYS A 99 -8.36 -8.76 -4.72
C LYS A 99 -8.13 -7.24 -4.61
N LEU A 100 -7.89 -6.76 -3.39
CA LEU A 100 -7.65 -5.36 -3.10
C LEU A 100 -6.21 -4.97 -3.49
N VAL A 101 -6.07 -3.82 -4.15
CA VAL A 101 -4.80 -3.14 -4.35
C VAL A 101 -4.89 -1.75 -3.72
N ALA A 102 -3.96 -1.46 -2.83
CA ALA A 102 -3.93 -0.19 -2.12
C ALA A 102 -2.61 0.54 -2.35
N ALA A 103 -2.66 1.87 -2.44
CA ALA A 103 -1.48 2.69 -2.66
C ALA A 103 -1.57 4.03 -1.92
N ILE A 104 -0.44 4.52 -1.42
CA ILE A 104 -0.39 5.80 -0.72
C ILE A 104 0.72 6.69 -1.29
N CYS A 105 0.53 8.01 -1.20
CA CYS A 105 1.54 9.02 -1.53
C CYS A 105 1.90 9.00 -3.02
N ALA A 106 3.13 8.63 -3.37
CA ALA A 106 3.56 8.41 -4.74
C ALA A 106 3.19 7.00 -5.27
N GLY A 107 2.70 6.10 -4.42
CA GLY A 107 2.30 4.73 -4.80
C GLY A 107 1.37 4.63 -6.00
N PRO A 108 0.37 5.50 -6.19
CA PRO A 108 -0.48 5.49 -7.39
C PRO A 108 0.28 5.62 -8.72
N THR A 109 1.50 6.16 -8.74
CA THR A 109 2.36 6.18 -9.95
C THR A 109 2.77 4.77 -10.37
N VAL A 110 2.92 3.85 -9.41
CA VAL A 110 3.20 2.42 -9.67
C VAL A 110 1.96 1.75 -10.28
N LEU A 111 0.76 2.10 -9.79
CA LEU A 111 -0.51 1.60 -10.36
C LEU A 111 -0.69 2.09 -11.80
N GLN A 112 -0.33 3.35 -12.09
CA GLN A 112 -0.34 3.88 -13.45
C GLN A 112 0.64 3.13 -14.36
N ALA A 113 1.87 2.86 -13.89
CA ALA A 113 2.86 2.08 -14.64
C ALA A 113 2.38 0.64 -14.92
N ALA A 114 1.63 0.05 -14.00
CA ALA A 114 0.97 -1.25 -14.22
C ALA A 114 -0.22 -1.18 -15.19
N GLY A 115 -0.63 0.02 -15.63
CA GLY A 115 -1.72 0.22 -16.60
C GLY A 115 -3.13 0.06 -16.03
N VAL A 116 -3.32 0.12 -14.70
CA VAL A 116 -4.58 -0.24 -14.04
C VAL A 116 -5.38 0.95 -13.51
N LEU A 117 -4.88 2.18 -13.67
CA LEU A 117 -5.48 3.37 -13.06
C LEU A 117 -6.49 4.09 -13.98
N ALA A 118 -6.57 3.71 -15.26
CA ALA A 118 -7.50 4.31 -16.21
C ALA A 118 -8.96 4.08 -15.78
N GLY A 119 -9.76 5.16 -15.78
CA GLY A 119 -11.16 5.12 -15.38
C GLY A 119 -11.41 4.96 -13.88
N LYS A 120 -10.37 5.04 -13.05
CA LYS A 120 -10.48 4.97 -11.58
C LYS A 120 -10.50 6.36 -10.96
N THR A 121 -11.21 6.49 -9.84
CA THR A 121 -11.12 7.64 -8.94
C THR A 121 -10.11 7.31 -7.84
N TYR A 122 -9.13 8.19 -7.65
CA TYR A 122 -8.06 7.96 -6.69
C TYR A 122 -7.52 9.27 -6.11
N THR A 123 -6.74 9.15 -5.05
CA THR A 123 -5.93 10.24 -4.52
C THR A 123 -4.45 9.84 -4.45
N SER A 124 -3.57 10.80 -4.33
CA SER A 124 -2.12 10.63 -4.20
C SER A 124 -1.51 11.84 -3.50
N HIS A 125 -0.21 11.78 -3.22
CA HIS A 125 0.50 13.00 -2.80
C HIS A 125 0.34 14.10 -3.86
N PRO A 126 0.02 15.35 -3.48
CA PRO A 126 -0.19 16.44 -4.43
C PRO A 126 0.99 16.63 -5.42
N ASN A 127 2.23 16.45 -4.96
CA ASN A 127 3.41 16.56 -5.81
C ASN A 127 3.50 15.47 -6.89
N SER A 128 2.87 14.31 -6.67
CA SER A 128 2.83 13.22 -7.65
C SER A 128 1.73 13.39 -8.70
N ARG A 129 0.82 14.36 -8.49
CA ARG A 129 -0.32 14.59 -9.37
C ARG A 129 0.08 14.89 -10.81
N ALA A 130 1.19 15.63 -10.99
CA ALA A 130 1.66 16.01 -12.33
C ALA A 130 2.13 14.80 -13.17
N GLU A 131 2.53 13.69 -12.51
CA GLU A 131 2.95 12.46 -13.17
C GLU A 131 1.75 11.54 -13.49
N LEU A 132 0.60 11.76 -12.86
CA LEU A 132 -0.59 10.92 -12.98
C LEU A 132 -1.50 11.49 -14.07
N THR A 133 -1.50 10.84 -15.23
CA THR A 133 -2.15 11.33 -16.47
C THR A 133 -3.44 10.62 -16.82
N VAL A 134 -3.82 9.59 -16.04
CA VAL A 134 -5.02 8.77 -16.29
C VAL A 134 -5.88 8.67 -15.03
N GLY A 135 -7.19 8.41 -15.22
CA GLY A 135 -8.15 8.36 -14.11
C GLY A 135 -8.57 9.73 -13.60
N THR A 136 -9.26 9.76 -12.47
CA THR A 136 -9.76 10.98 -11.83
C THR A 136 -9.11 11.15 -10.46
N TRP A 137 -8.23 12.13 -10.33
CA TRP A 137 -7.65 12.50 -9.05
C TRP A 137 -8.60 13.37 -8.24
N VAL A 138 -8.73 13.10 -6.94
CA VAL A 138 -9.52 13.90 -5.99
C VAL A 138 -8.70 14.25 -4.76
N ASP A 139 -8.96 15.40 -4.16
CA ASP A 139 -8.25 15.88 -2.96
C ASP A 139 -8.97 15.40 -1.68
N GLU A 140 -8.83 14.11 -1.43
CA GLU A 140 -9.41 13.45 -0.26
C GLU A 140 -8.34 12.61 0.46
N PRO A 141 -8.34 12.55 1.80
CA PRO A 141 -7.30 11.85 2.54
C PRO A 141 -7.28 10.34 2.25
N VAL A 142 -8.42 9.73 1.96
CA VAL A 142 -8.55 8.32 1.58
C VAL A 142 -9.66 8.18 0.54
N VAL A 143 -9.39 7.47 -0.54
CA VAL A 143 -10.35 7.22 -1.62
C VAL A 143 -10.44 5.72 -1.88
N ARG A 144 -11.68 5.21 -1.98
CA ARG A 144 -11.95 3.84 -2.40
C ARG A 144 -12.75 3.83 -3.70
N ASP A 145 -12.27 3.06 -4.68
CA ASP A 145 -12.95 2.79 -5.95
C ASP A 145 -12.86 1.28 -6.27
N GLY A 146 -13.91 0.56 -5.90
CA GLY A 146 -13.95 -0.90 -6.07
C GLY A 146 -12.83 -1.62 -5.34
N GLN A 147 -11.90 -2.20 -6.10
CA GLN A 147 -10.73 -2.91 -5.60
C GLN A 147 -9.53 -1.98 -5.29
N PHE A 148 -9.67 -0.69 -5.49
CA PHE A 148 -8.62 0.29 -5.19
C PHE A 148 -8.90 1.02 -3.88
N LEU A 149 -7.86 1.17 -3.06
CA LEU A 149 -7.86 2.06 -1.91
C LEU A 149 -6.61 2.93 -1.99
N THR A 150 -6.78 4.25 -2.03
CA THR A 150 -5.65 5.18 -2.17
C THR A 150 -5.64 6.24 -1.09
N SER A 151 -4.46 6.81 -0.79
CA SER A 151 -4.28 7.86 0.21
C SER A 151 -3.14 8.81 -0.19
N GLN A 152 -2.99 9.93 0.54
CA GLN A 152 -2.19 11.05 0.08
C GLN A 152 -0.74 11.06 0.53
N ALA A 153 -0.44 10.79 1.81
CA ALA A 153 0.87 11.11 2.38
C ALA A 153 1.10 10.45 3.74
N PRO A 154 2.31 10.53 4.33
CA PRO A 154 2.56 10.03 5.68
C PRO A 154 1.56 10.52 6.72
N GLY A 155 1.11 11.78 6.59
CA GLY A 155 0.11 12.37 7.49
C GLY A 155 -1.28 11.70 7.43
N THR A 156 -1.60 11.00 6.36
CA THR A 156 -2.87 10.26 6.19
C THR A 156 -2.70 8.74 6.37
N ALA A 157 -1.49 8.26 6.68
CA ALA A 157 -1.17 6.83 6.73
C ALA A 157 -2.00 6.07 7.79
N PHE A 158 -2.33 6.67 8.94
CA PHE A 158 -3.21 6.05 9.93
C PHE A 158 -4.64 5.89 9.42
N ALA A 159 -5.21 6.93 8.81
CA ALA A 159 -6.55 6.87 8.20
C ALA A 159 -6.60 5.81 7.09
N PHE A 160 -5.57 5.76 6.25
CA PHE A 160 -5.42 4.76 5.20
C PHE A 160 -5.35 3.33 5.76
N ALA A 161 -4.51 3.10 6.78
CA ALA A 161 -4.36 1.79 7.40
C ALA A 161 -5.65 1.33 8.10
N LEU A 162 -6.37 2.23 8.76
CA LEU A 162 -7.67 1.93 9.36
C LEU A 162 -8.74 1.63 8.30
N ALA A 163 -8.74 2.33 7.16
CA ALA A 163 -9.61 2.02 6.02
C ALA A 163 -9.29 0.63 5.39
N LEU A 164 -8.02 0.22 5.39
CA LEU A 164 -7.64 -1.16 5.03
C LEU A 164 -8.23 -2.18 6.01
N VAL A 165 -8.13 -1.93 7.32
CA VAL A 165 -8.74 -2.80 8.35
C VAL A 165 -10.24 -2.89 8.15
N GLU A 166 -10.93 -1.78 7.94
CA GLU A 166 -12.38 -1.76 7.70
C GLU A 166 -12.75 -2.56 6.45
N THR A 167 -11.97 -2.40 5.38
CA THR A 167 -12.22 -3.09 4.09
C THR A 167 -12.00 -4.60 4.18
N LEU A 168 -10.99 -5.05 4.94
CA LEU A 168 -10.57 -6.45 5.01
C LEU A 168 -11.25 -7.23 6.14
N ASP A 169 -11.71 -6.55 7.16
CA ASP A 169 -12.37 -7.14 8.33
C ASP A 169 -13.68 -6.43 8.66
N SER A 170 -13.64 -5.33 9.41
CA SER A 170 -14.85 -4.58 9.78
C SER A 170 -14.56 -3.18 10.34
N ALA A 171 -15.57 -2.30 10.26
CA ALA A 171 -15.53 -0.98 10.90
C ALA A 171 -15.41 -1.09 12.43
N GLU A 172 -15.91 -2.16 13.04
CA GLU A 172 -15.77 -2.38 14.49
C GLU A 172 -14.31 -2.64 14.86
N THR A 173 -13.62 -3.50 14.11
CA THR A 173 -12.20 -3.79 14.32
C THR A 173 -11.34 -2.54 14.10
N ALA A 174 -11.62 -1.76 13.05
CA ALA A 174 -10.92 -0.51 12.79
C ALA A 174 -11.06 0.47 13.98
N ARG A 175 -12.28 0.65 14.52
CA ARG A 175 -12.51 1.49 15.72
C ARG A 175 -11.77 0.98 16.95
N LYS A 176 -11.76 -0.33 17.19
CA LYS A 176 -11.02 -0.92 18.34
C LYS A 176 -9.52 -0.66 18.22
N VAL A 177 -8.96 -0.84 17.03
CA VAL A 177 -7.53 -0.58 16.78
C VAL A 177 -7.22 0.91 16.95
N ALA A 178 -8.03 1.81 16.38
CA ALA A 178 -7.88 3.25 16.54
C ALA A 178 -7.90 3.69 18.01
N ALA A 179 -8.85 3.18 18.79
CA ALA A 179 -8.95 3.45 20.22
C ALA A 179 -7.73 2.95 20.99
N GLY A 180 -7.24 1.73 20.67
CA GLY A 180 -6.05 1.14 21.29
C GLY A 180 -4.76 1.90 21.01
N MET A 181 -4.70 2.63 19.89
CA MET A 181 -3.58 3.51 19.51
C MET A 181 -3.74 4.95 20.00
N HIS A 182 -4.86 5.30 20.65
CA HIS A 182 -5.25 6.67 20.95
C HIS A 182 -5.32 7.58 19.69
N TYR A 183 -5.61 7.01 18.54
CA TYR A 183 -5.82 7.79 17.32
C TYR A 183 -7.12 8.57 17.41
N LYS A 184 -7.04 9.90 17.18
CA LYS A 184 -8.15 10.86 17.29
C LYS A 184 -8.42 11.58 15.98
N GLY A 185 -8.05 10.95 14.85
CA GLY A 185 -8.16 11.55 13.51
C GLY A 185 -9.52 12.04 13.10
#